data_3a01b24e7cf3ff333ca53f669004c1ca
#
_entry.id   3a01b24e7cf3ff333ca53f669004c1ca
#
_cell.length_a   1.000
_cell.length_b   1.000
_cell.length_c   1.000
_cell.angle_alpha   90.00
_cell.angle_beta   90.00
_cell.angle_gamma   90.00
#
_symmetry.space_group_name_H-M   'P 1'
#
loop_
_entity.id
_entity.type
_entity.pdbx_description
1 polymer ?
#
loop_
_entity_poly.entity_id
_entity_poly.type
_entity_poly.pdbx_seq_one_letter_code
_entity_poly.pdbx_strand_id
1 'polypeptide(L)'
;MTMPITPLPINLGLDIEKMEKVAFILKTTAHPTRIAIVQLLAAHDSLSVTEICERLGGAEQSLTSHHLANMKLKGLLSSSRSGKNIFYSLKMREVIAVIQCLSGCTAL
;
A
#
# COMPACT_ATOMS: atom_id res chain seq x y z
N MET A 1 -17.52 -21.18 16.16
CA MET A 1 -18.51 -21.45 15.12
C MET A 1 -17.85 -21.29 13.77
N THR A 2 -17.95 -22.31 13.02
CA THR A 2 -17.41 -22.27 11.68
C THR A 2 -18.37 -21.56 10.77
N MET A 3 -17.97 -20.43 10.26
CA MET A 3 -18.71 -19.87 9.16
C MET A 3 -18.61 -20.85 8.00
N PRO A 4 -19.74 -21.26 7.48
CA PRO A 4 -19.69 -22.06 6.28
C PRO A 4 -18.98 -21.23 5.23
N ILE A 5 -17.91 -21.79 4.71
CA ILE A 5 -17.30 -21.18 3.55
C ILE A 5 -18.24 -21.49 2.42
N THR A 6 -19.25 -20.70 2.31
CA THR A 6 -20.03 -20.74 1.09
C THR A 6 -19.14 -20.21 -0.01
N PRO A 7 -19.00 -20.93 -1.09
CA PRO A 7 -18.41 -20.34 -2.27
C PRO A 7 -19.18 -19.04 -2.52
N LEU A 8 -18.46 -17.99 -2.85
CA LEU A 8 -19.09 -16.69 -3.13
C LEU A 8 -20.23 -16.93 -4.09
N PRO A 9 -21.48 -16.64 -3.65
CA PRO A 9 -22.64 -16.97 -4.47
C PRO A 9 -22.75 -16.07 -5.69
N ILE A 10 -21.95 -15.03 -5.73
CA ILE A 10 -22.02 -14.01 -6.76
C ILE A 10 -20.67 -13.93 -7.45
N ASN A 11 -20.71 -13.96 -8.76
CA ASN A 11 -19.51 -13.68 -9.52
C ASN A 11 -19.22 -12.19 -9.45
N LEU A 12 -18.29 -11.81 -8.60
CA LEU A 12 -17.89 -10.43 -8.43
C LEU A 12 -16.84 -10.00 -9.44
N GLY A 13 -16.58 -10.83 -10.45
CA GLY A 13 -15.52 -10.55 -11.40
C GLY A 13 -14.13 -10.81 -10.85
N LEU A 14 -14.04 -11.46 -9.69
CA LEU A 14 -12.77 -11.80 -9.06
C LEU A 14 -12.59 -13.31 -9.09
N ASP A 15 -11.47 -13.76 -9.64
CA ASP A 15 -11.07 -15.16 -9.50
C ASP A 15 -10.24 -15.32 -8.23
N ILE A 16 -9.87 -16.55 -7.92
CA ILE A 16 -9.13 -16.86 -6.70
C ILE A 16 -7.80 -16.10 -6.67
N GLU A 17 -7.10 -16.03 -7.78
CA GLU A 17 -5.82 -15.32 -7.84
C GLU A 17 -5.98 -13.84 -7.51
N LYS A 18 -7.02 -13.22 -8.05
CA LYS A 18 -7.29 -11.81 -7.77
C LYS A 18 -7.68 -11.61 -6.32
N MET A 19 -8.49 -12.50 -5.77
CA MET A 19 -8.87 -12.43 -4.36
C MET A 19 -7.66 -12.55 -3.44
N GLU A 20 -6.77 -13.47 -3.76
CA GLU A 20 -5.53 -13.64 -2.98
C GLU A 20 -4.65 -12.39 -3.08
N LYS A 21 -4.56 -11.81 -4.26
CA LYS A 21 -3.79 -10.58 -4.47
C LYS A 21 -4.37 -9.41 -3.69
N VAL A 22 -5.69 -9.23 -3.73
CA VAL A 22 -6.36 -8.19 -2.97
C VAL A 22 -6.14 -8.40 -1.47
N ALA A 23 -6.30 -9.62 -1.00
CA ALA A 23 -6.07 -9.95 0.41
C ALA A 23 -4.64 -9.65 0.83
N PHE A 24 -3.67 -9.96 -0.02
CA PHE A 24 -2.26 -9.66 0.23
C PHE A 24 -2.03 -8.14 0.32
N ILE A 25 -2.61 -7.38 -0.59
CA ILE A 25 -2.51 -5.92 -0.58
C ILE A 25 -3.10 -5.36 0.70
N LEU A 26 -4.31 -5.80 1.06
CA LEU A 26 -4.99 -5.32 2.26
C LEU A 26 -4.17 -5.65 3.51
N LYS A 27 -3.68 -6.87 3.61
CA LYS A 27 -2.87 -7.29 4.74
C LYS A 27 -1.57 -6.48 4.85
N THR A 28 -0.92 -6.26 3.72
CA THR A 28 0.35 -5.53 3.71
C THR A 28 0.17 -4.05 4.02
N THR A 29 -0.95 -3.46 3.62
CA THR A 29 -1.25 -2.05 3.84
C THR A 29 -2.13 -1.81 5.06
N ALA A 30 -2.39 -2.83 5.88
CA ALA A 30 -3.26 -2.70 7.05
C ALA A 30 -2.54 -1.96 8.18
N HIS A 31 -2.16 -0.73 7.93
CA HIS A 31 -1.48 0.15 8.86
C HIS A 31 -1.66 1.59 8.37
N PRO A 32 -2.12 2.51 9.22
CA PRO A 32 -2.39 3.89 8.76
C PRO A 32 -1.21 4.53 8.03
N THR A 33 0.00 4.36 8.53
CA THR A 33 1.18 4.93 7.91
C THR A 33 1.40 4.37 6.51
N ARG A 34 1.18 3.08 6.32
CA ARG A 34 1.37 2.45 5.02
C ARG A 34 0.32 2.91 4.02
N ILE A 35 -0.92 3.09 4.46
CA ILE A 35 -1.99 3.64 3.62
C ILE A 35 -1.60 5.05 3.18
N ALA A 36 -1.13 5.86 4.11
CA ALA A 36 -0.70 7.22 3.79
C ALA A 36 0.46 7.23 2.79
N ILE A 37 1.41 6.32 2.94
CA ILE A 37 2.53 6.19 2.00
C ILE A 37 2.02 5.87 0.59
N VAL A 38 1.07 4.93 0.48
CA VAL A 38 0.50 4.59 -0.83
C VAL A 38 -0.16 5.82 -1.45
N GLN A 39 -0.92 6.58 -0.67
CA GLN A 39 -1.58 7.77 -1.18
C GLN A 39 -0.57 8.81 -1.66
N LEU A 40 0.51 9.01 -0.92
CA LEU A 40 1.57 9.93 -1.33
C LEU A 40 2.21 9.48 -2.64
N LEU A 41 2.55 8.20 -2.75
CA LEU A 41 3.22 7.69 -3.93
C LEU A 41 2.27 7.50 -5.12
N ALA A 42 0.96 7.52 -4.88
CA ALA A 42 -0.02 7.57 -5.95
C ALA A 42 -0.08 8.96 -6.58
N ALA A 43 0.18 10.00 -5.78
CA ALA A 43 0.14 11.38 -6.23
C ALA A 43 1.48 11.89 -6.78
N HIS A 44 2.56 11.17 -6.50
CA HIS A 44 3.91 11.58 -6.92
C HIS A 44 4.63 10.38 -7.54
N ASP A 45 5.42 10.64 -8.56
CA ASP A 45 6.16 9.58 -9.25
C ASP A 45 7.16 8.90 -8.34
N SER A 46 7.88 9.68 -7.55
CA SER A 46 8.79 9.14 -6.55
C SER A 46 9.04 10.18 -5.48
N LEU A 47 9.32 9.71 -4.27
CA LEU A 47 9.67 10.58 -3.15
C LEU A 47 10.81 9.96 -2.36
N SER A 48 11.69 10.80 -1.85
CA SER A 48 12.75 10.34 -0.94
C SER A 48 12.16 10.03 0.42
N VAL A 49 12.89 9.29 1.23
CA VAL A 49 12.46 8.99 2.60
C VAL A 49 12.21 10.28 3.39
N THR A 50 13.09 11.26 3.25
CA THR A 50 12.94 12.54 3.92
C THR A 50 11.67 13.25 3.50
N GLU A 51 11.40 13.30 2.19
CA GLU A 51 10.18 13.91 1.68
C GLU A 51 8.93 13.22 2.20
N ILE A 52 8.96 11.90 2.25
CA ILE A 52 7.83 11.12 2.77
C ILE A 52 7.59 11.47 4.24
N CYS A 53 8.65 11.50 5.04
CA CYS A 53 8.53 11.85 6.46
C CYS A 53 7.96 13.24 6.66
N GLU A 54 8.42 14.21 5.89
CA GLU A 54 7.92 15.58 5.97
C GLU A 54 6.44 15.64 5.64
N ARG A 55 6.02 14.95 4.59
CA ARG A 55 4.61 14.94 4.16
C ARG A 55 3.72 14.16 5.11
N LEU A 56 4.29 13.29 5.92
CA LEU A 56 3.56 12.56 6.97
C LEU A 56 3.56 13.33 8.30
N GLY A 57 3.82 14.63 8.26
CA GLY A 57 3.76 15.47 9.45
C GLY A 57 4.97 15.35 10.35
N GLY A 58 6.13 15.06 9.79
CA GLY A 58 7.36 14.91 10.58
C GLY A 58 7.48 13.54 11.23
N ALA A 59 6.99 12.51 10.55
CA ALA A 59 7.07 11.14 11.06
C ALA A 59 8.52 10.74 11.30
N GLU A 60 8.72 9.84 12.26
CA GLU A 60 10.06 9.34 12.59
C GLU A 60 10.65 8.60 11.40
N GLN A 61 11.88 8.99 11.03
CA GLN A 61 12.52 8.48 9.83
C GLN A 61 12.82 6.99 9.90
N SER A 62 13.30 6.49 11.03
CA SER A 62 13.64 5.07 11.13
C SER A 62 12.40 4.18 11.04
N LEU A 63 11.30 4.59 11.65
CA LEU A 63 10.05 3.84 11.58
C LEU A 63 9.46 3.88 10.17
N THR A 64 9.49 5.06 9.55
CA THR A 64 9.01 5.22 8.18
C THR A 64 9.85 4.37 7.23
N SER A 65 11.18 4.39 7.38
CA SER A 65 12.07 3.56 6.57
C SER A 65 11.78 2.08 6.73
N HIS A 66 11.43 1.65 7.94
CA HIS A 66 11.06 0.26 8.19
C HIS A 66 9.80 -0.11 7.41
N HIS A 67 8.79 0.74 7.42
CA HIS A 67 7.57 0.51 6.65
C HIS A 67 7.88 0.45 5.15
N LEU A 68 8.68 1.39 4.66
CA LEU A 68 9.04 1.44 3.24
C LEU A 68 9.81 0.20 2.81
N ALA A 69 10.76 -0.24 3.62
CA ALA A 69 11.54 -1.44 3.33
C ALA A 69 10.66 -2.69 3.31
N ASN A 70 9.71 -2.79 4.24
CA ASN A 70 8.78 -3.90 4.29
C ASN A 70 7.89 -3.93 3.05
N MET A 71 7.33 -2.78 2.68
CA MET A 71 6.46 -2.68 1.51
C MET A 71 7.22 -3.00 0.23
N LYS A 72 8.50 -2.60 0.16
CA LYS A 72 9.35 -2.95 -0.97
C LYS A 72 9.60 -4.45 -1.01
N LEU A 73 9.90 -5.05 0.12
CA LEU A 73 10.13 -6.49 0.21
C LEU A 73 8.90 -7.27 -0.26
N LYS A 74 7.71 -6.76 0.05
CA LYS A 74 6.45 -7.37 -0.36
C LYS A 74 6.08 -7.09 -1.82
N GLY A 75 6.87 -6.30 -2.52
CA GLY A 75 6.65 -6.03 -3.94
C GLY A 75 5.69 -4.89 -4.24
N LEU A 76 5.24 -4.13 -3.22
CA LEU A 76 4.36 -2.99 -3.44
C LEU A 76 5.12 -1.77 -3.95
N LEU A 77 6.34 -1.60 -3.49
CA LEU A 77 7.18 -0.45 -3.82
C LEU A 77 8.44 -0.89 -4.53
N SER A 78 9.02 0.03 -5.27
CA SER A 78 10.38 -0.07 -5.77
C SER A 78 11.18 1.10 -5.24
N SER A 79 12.49 0.97 -5.28
CA SER A 79 13.36 2.05 -4.82
C SER A 79 14.52 2.22 -5.78
N SER A 80 15.04 3.44 -5.80
CA SER A 80 16.27 3.75 -6.53
C SER A 80 17.10 4.67 -5.66
N ARG A 81 18.42 4.56 -5.85
CA ARG A 81 19.35 5.40 -5.11
C ARG A 81 19.86 6.51 -6.02
N SER A 82 19.84 7.72 -5.50
CA SER A 82 20.44 8.86 -6.19
C SER A 82 21.29 9.61 -5.17
N GLY A 83 22.61 9.47 -5.29
CA GLY A 83 23.53 10.02 -4.31
C GLY A 83 23.33 9.41 -2.94
N LYS A 84 23.02 10.25 -1.95
CA LYS A 84 22.78 9.81 -0.56
C LYS A 84 21.33 9.46 -0.30
N ASN A 85 20.45 9.74 -1.25
CA ASN A 85 19.03 9.60 -1.05
C ASN A 85 18.50 8.33 -1.69
N ILE A 86 17.53 7.71 -1.01
CA ILE A 86 16.77 6.59 -1.57
C ILE A 86 15.39 7.11 -1.88
N PHE A 87 14.96 6.91 -3.13
CA PHE A 87 13.65 7.33 -3.61
C PHE A 87 12.78 6.10 -3.76
N TYR A 88 11.54 6.22 -3.31
CA TYR A 88 10.56 5.14 -3.42
C TYR A 88 9.45 5.52 -4.39
N SER A 89 8.92 4.52 -5.08
CA SER A 89 7.81 4.68 -6.00
C SER A 89 6.91 3.46 -5.93
N LEU A 90 5.67 3.60 -6.40
CA LEU A 90 4.75 2.48 -6.45
C LEU A 90 5.15 1.54 -7.57
N LYS A 91 5.32 0.27 -7.23
CA LYS A 91 5.56 -0.79 -8.21
C LYS A 91 4.27 -1.50 -8.55
N MET A 92 3.46 -1.82 -7.53
CA MET A 92 2.19 -2.52 -7.72
C MET A 92 1.06 -1.49 -7.80
N ARG A 93 0.72 -1.09 -9.02
CA ARG A 93 -0.27 -0.03 -9.24
C ARG A 93 -1.68 -0.43 -8.80
N GLU A 94 -1.96 -1.72 -8.74
CA GLU A 94 -3.28 -2.21 -8.30
C GLU A 94 -3.61 -1.79 -6.87
N VAL A 95 -2.60 -1.52 -6.05
CA VAL A 95 -2.81 -1.06 -4.68
C VAL A 95 -3.56 0.27 -4.66
N ILE A 96 -3.37 1.11 -5.66
CA ILE A 96 -4.05 2.40 -5.76
C ILE A 96 -5.56 2.20 -5.83
N ALA A 97 -6.01 1.28 -6.68
CA ALA A 97 -7.44 0.99 -6.84
C ALA A 97 -8.05 0.50 -5.53
N VAL A 98 -7.34 -0.37 -4.81
CA VAL A 98 -7.83 -0.89 -3.53
C VAL A 98 -7.98 0.24 -2.51
N ILE A 99 -6.97 1.09 -2.37
CA ILE A 99 -6.98 2.18 -1.40
C ILE A 99 -8.01 3.24 -1.78
N GLN A 100 -8.13 3.59 -3.05
CA GLN A 100 -9.10 4.57 -3.51
C GLN A 100 -10.53 4.11 -3.28
N CYS A 101 -10.78 2.82 -3.43
CA CYS A 101 -12.09 2.26 -3.15
C CYS A 101 -12.47 2.50 -1.70
N LEU A 102 -11.54 2.30 -0.78
CA LEU A 102 -11.78 2.55 0.64
C LEU A 102 -11.93 4.04 0.94
N SER A 103 -11.11 4.87 0.31
CA SER A 103 -11.15 6.32 0.51
C SER A 103 -12.46 6.93 0.05
N GLY A 104 -13.10 6.34 -0.96
CA GLY A 104 -14.37 6.82 -1.47
C GLY A 104 -15.57 6.37 -0.64
N CYS A 105 -15.35 5.58 0.41
CA CYS A 105 -16.43 5.07 1.22
C CYS A 105 -16.86 6.10 2.26
N THR A 106 -18.06 6.66 2.10
CA THR A 106 -18.56 7.67 3.01
C THR A 106 -19.10 7.09 4.33
N ALA A 107 -19.21 5.77 4.41
CA ALA A 107 -19.65 5.10 5.62
C ALA A 107 -18.54 5.01 6.67
N LEU A 108 -17.31 5.28 6.28
CA LEU A 108 -16.19 5.30 7.20
C LEU A 108 -16.03 6.72 7.81
#